data_fd0063a71acc1c6a594ebfeb35caf167
#
_entry.id   fd0063a71acc1c6a594ebfeb35caf167
#
_cell.length_a   1.000
_cell.length_b   1.000
_cell.length_c   1.000
_cell.angle_alpha   90.00
_cell.angle_beta   90.00
_cell.angle_gamma   90.00
#
_symmetry.space_group_name_H-M   'P 1'
#
loop_
_entity.id
_entity.type
_entity.pdbx_description
1 polymer ?
#
loop_
_entity_poly.entity_id
_entity_poly.type
_entity_poly.pdbx_seq_one_letter_code
_entity_poly.pdbx_strand_id
1 'polypeptide(L)'
;MKSDIQELIKANHDFSEERDWDQFHNGKDLAIALSIEANELLEAFLWKDANDVKIEKVSEELADVFNYAFMIADKYDLDVKEIVLAKLKKNAEKYPVEKSKGKSTKYNEL
;
A
#
# COMPACT_ATOMS: atom_id res chain seq x y z
N MET A 1 4.32 -11.03 21.18
CA MET A 1 3.65 -9.73 20.92
C MET A 1 3.43 -9.57 19.43
N LYS A 2 2.21 -9.27 19.04
CA LYS A 2 1.90 -9.02 17.63
C LYS A 2 2.47 -7.66 17.21
N SER A 3 2.95 -7.57 15.98
CA SER A 3 3.34 -6.27 15.41
C SER A 3 2.11 -5.41 15.15
N ASP A 4 2.29 -4.11 15.08
CA ASP A 4 1.22 -3.17 14.72
C ASP A 4 0.57 -3.55 13.38
N ILE A 5 1.39 -4.00 12.42
CA ILE A 5 0.90 -4.42 11.10
C ILE A 5 -0.01 -5.64 11.22
N GLN A 6 0.37 -6.62 12.03
CA GLN A 6 -0.46 -7.81 12.25
C GLN A 6 -1.78 -7.45 12.94
N GLU A 7 -1.75 -6.51 13.88
CA GLU A 7 -2.97 -6.01 14.52
C GLU A 7 -3.89 -5.32 13.53
N LEU A 8 -3.33 -4.52 12.61
CA LEU A 8 -4.11 -3.84 11.58
C LEU A 8 -4.71 -4.83 10.58
N ILE A 9 -3.95 -5.83 10.17
CA ILE A 9 -4.46 -6.87 9.27
C ILE A 9 -5.59 -7.64 9.94
N LYS A 10 -5.45 -7.97 11.22
CA LYS A 10 -6.51 -8.64 11.97
C LYS A 10 -7.77 -7.77 12.07
N ALA A 11 -7.62 -6.50 12.39
CA ALA A 11 -8.76 -5.57 12.47
C ALA A 11 -9.49 -5.49 11.14
N ASN A 12 -8.74 -5.44 10.04
CA ASN A 12 -9.27 -5.40 8.68
C ASN A 12 -10.00 -6.70 8.35
N HIS A 13 -9.40 -7.83 8.70
CA HIS A 13 -10.00 -9.16 8.51
C HIS A 13 -11.32 -9.27 9.26
N ASP A 14 -11.34 -8.91 10.53
CA ASP A 14 -12.55 -8.97 11.37
C ASP A 14 -13.65 -8.08 10.82
N PHE A 15 -13.30 -6.90 10.34
CA PHE A 15 -14.25 -5.97 9.71
C PHE A 15 -14.97 -6.61 8.52
N SER A 16 -14.21 -7.26 7.65
CA SER A 16 -14.75 -7.94 6.47
C SER A 16 -15.56 -9.18 6.84
N GLU A 17 -15.09 -9.96 7.80
CA GLU A 17 -15.75 -11.18 8.25
C GLU A 17 -17.09 -10.88 8.89
N GLU A 18 -17.18 -9.86 9.74
CA GLU A 18 -18.44 -9.44 10.37
C GLU A 18 -19.51 -9.08 9.35
N ARG A 19 -19.11 -8.66 8.16
CA ARG A 19 -20.02 -8.24 7.07
C ARG A 19 -20.17 -9.31 6.00
N ASP A 20 -19.53 -10.45 6.20
CA ASP A 20 -19.56 -11.56 5.24
C ASP A 20 -19.10 -11.12 3.84
N TRP A 21 -18.14 -10.23 3.81
CA TRP A 21 -17.59 -9.66 2.56
C TRP A 21 -16.48 -10.51 1.96
N ASP A 22 -15.86 -11.38 2.74
CA ASP A 22 -14.75 -12.22 2.26
C ASP A 22 -15.15 -13.06 1.04
N GLN A 23 -16.40 -13.47 0.95
CA GLN A 23 -16.93 -14.22 -0.19
C GLN A 23 -16.78 -13.45 -1.52
N PHE A 24 -16.69 -12.12 -1.48
CA PHE A 24 -16.54 -11.27 -2.66
C PHE A 24 -15.10 -10.90 -2.94
N HIS A 25 -14.18 -11.24 -2.03
CA HIS A 25 -12.79 -10.80 -2.08
C HIS A 25 -11.88 -11.90 -2.66
N ASN A 26 -11.70 -11.91 -3.97
CA ASN A 26 -10.61 -12.67 -4.58
C ASN A 26 -9.43 -11.72 -4.86
N GLY A 27 -8.26 -12.28 -5.13
CA GLY A 27 -7.03 -11.47 -5.31
C GLY A 27 -7.14 -10.44 -6.42
N LYS A 28 -7.78 -10.81 -7.53
CA LYS A 28 -7.95 -9.89 -8.66
C LYS A 28 -8.85 -8.71 -8.30
N ASP A 29 -9.99 -8.99 -7.69
CA ASP A 29 -10.94 -7.93 -7.31
C ASP A 29 -10.35 -7.01 -6.25
N LEU A 30 -9.58 -7.55 -5.31
CA LEU A 30 -8.86 -6.74 -4.32
C LEU A 30 -7.80 -5.86 -4.99
N ALA A 31 -7.08 -6.37 -5.98
CA ALA A 31 -6.10 -5.58 -6.71
C ALA A 31 -6.76 -4.46 -7.52
N ILE A 32 -7.92 -4.73 -8.12
CA ILE A 32 -8.72 -3.70 -8.79
C ILE A 32 -9.13 -2.62 -7.80
N ALA A 33 -9.67 -3.02 -6.65
CA ALA A 33 -10.08 -2.09 -5.60
C ALA A 33 -8.91 -1.24 -5.10
N LEU A 34 -7.75 -1.84 -4.92
CA LEU A 34 -6.54 -1.12 -4.53
C LEU A 34 -6.17 -0.06 -5.57
N SER A 35 -6.26 -0.39 -6.86
CA SER A 35 -6.00 0.55 -7.94
C SER A 35 -6.97 1.73 -7.92
N ILE A 36 -8.23 1.46 -7.66
CA ILE A 36 -9.26 2.51 -7.55
C ILE A 36 -8.96 3.44 -6.39
N GLU A 37 -8.62 2.89 -5.22
CA GLU A 37 -8.30 3.69 -4.05
C GLU A 37 -7.03 4.52 -4.24
N ALA A 38 -6.03 3.96 -4.92
CA ALA A 38 -4.83 4.72 -5.28
C ALA A 38 -5.18 5.90 -6.18
N ASN A 39 -6.12 5.71 -7.11
CA ASN A 39 -6.60 6.77 -7.97
C ASN A 39 -7.39 7.82 -7.19
N GLU A 40 -8.19 7.42 -6.20
CA GLU A 40 -8.90 8.37 -5.34
C GLU A 40 -7.92 9.19 -4.50
N LEU A 41 -6.81 8.60 -4.07
CA LEU A 41 -5.74 9.35 -3.43
C LEU A 41 -5.17 10.41 -4.39
N LEU A 42 -4.97 10.06 -5.64
CA LEU A 42 -4.52 11.01 -6.65
C LEU A 42 -5.52 12.16 -6.82
N GLU A 43 -6.82 11.86 -6.79
CA GLU A 43 -7.88 12.88 -6.92
C GLU A 43 -7.84 13.93 -5.81
N ALA A 44 -7.30 13.58 -4.64
CA ALA A 44 -7.14 14.54 -3.55
C ALA A 44 -6.20 15.70 -3.94
N PHE A 45 -5.34 15.48 -4.93
CA PHE A 45 -4.40 16.48 -5.45
C PHE A 45 -4.87 17.15 -6.74
N LEU A 46 -6.01 16.72 -7.29
CA LEU A 46 -6.48 17.17 -8.60
C LEU A 46 -6.74 18.68 -8.58
N TRP A 47 -6.16 19.37 -9.55
CA TRP A 47 -6.26 20.83 -9.72
C TRP A 47 -5.66 21.64 -8.56
N LYS A 48 -4.78 21.02 -7.78
CA LYS A 48 -4.15 21.64 -6.61
C LYS A 48 -2.63 21.48 -6.67
N ASP A 49 -1.93 22.48 -6.11
CA ASP A 49 -0.51 22.32 -5.85
C ASP A 49 -0.34 21.31 -4.68
N ALA A 50 0.83 20.67 -4.62
CA ALA A 50 1.08 19.65 -3.62
C ALA A 50 0.90 20.12 -2.17
N ASN A 51 1.07 21.42 -1.93
CA ASN A 51 0.95 22.02 -0.59
C ASN A 51 -0.47 22.49 -0.24
N ASP A 52 -1.39 22.43 -1.20
CA ASP A 52 -2.76 22.94 -1.02
C ASP A 52 -3.78 21.83 -0.77
N VAL A 53 -3.32 20.60 -0.59
CA VAL A 53 -4.20 19.46 -0.33
C VAL A 53 -4.74 19.52 1.10
N LYS A 54 -5.93 18.97 1.28
CA LYS A 54 -6.51 18.78 2.61
C LYS A 54 -5.94 17.50 3.20
N ILE A 55 -5.23 17.61 4.32
CA ILE A 55 -4.60 16.46 4.97
C ILE A 55 -5.61 15.41 5.38
N GLU A 56 -6.80 15.81 5.79
CA GLU A 56 -7.88 14.89 6.16
C GLU A 56 -8.26 14.00 4.97
N LYS A 57 -8.33 14.57 3.77
CA LYS A 57 -8.67 13.83 2.56
C LYS A 57 -7.54 12.86 2.19
N VAL A 58 -6.30 13.31 2.25
CA VAL A 58 -5.13 12.46 2.00
C VAL A 58 -5.11 11.29 2.99
N SER A 59 -5.37 11.57 4.28
CA SER A 59 -5.39 10.55 5.33
C SER A 59 -6.44 9.48 5.07
N GLU A 60 -7.67 9.87 4.70
CA GLU A 60 -8.75 8.93 4.42
C GLU A 60 -8.43 8.03 3.22
N GLU A 61 -7.99 8.63 2.12
CA GLU A 61 -7.70 7.87 0.90
C GLU A 61 -6.47 6.98 1.07
N LEU A 62 -5.45 7.47 1.76
CA LEU A 62 -4.27 6.66 2.05
C LEU A 62 -4.62 5.48 2.95
N ALA A 63 -5.50 5.69 3.95
CA ALA A 63 -5.96 4.61 4.81
C ALA A 63 -6.64 3.50 4.01
N ASP A 64 -7.47 3.86 3.01
CA ASP A 64 -8.12 2.86 2.17
C ASP A 64 -7.14 2.11 1.27
N VAL A 65 -6.09 2.78 0.80
CA VAL A 65 -5.00 2.12 0.08
C VAL A 65 -4.35 1.04 0.97
N PHE A 66 -4.04 1.38 2.22
CA PHE A 66 -3.49 0.41 3.17
C PHE A 66 -4.47 -0.72 3.46
N ASN A 67 -5.75 -0.40 3.65
CA ASN A 67 -6.76 -1.41 3.95
C ASN A 67 -6.83 -2.48 2.86
N TYR A 68 -6.88 -2.08 1.59
CA TYR A 68 -6.91 -3.06 0.49
C TYR A 68 -5.58 -3.80 0.33
N ALA A 69 -4.45 -3.14 0.57
CA ALA A 69 -3.15 -3.80 0.57
C ALA A 69 -3.08 -4.89 1.65
N PHE A 70 -3.57 -4.59 2.85
CA PHE A 70 -3.64 -5.56 3.95
C PHE A 70 -4.58 -6.73 3.63
N MET A 71 -5.71 -6.46 2.97
CA MET A 71 -6.62 -7.52 2.54
C MET A 71 -5.95 -8.49 1.58
N ILE A 72 -5.15 -7.97 0.65
CA ILE A 72 -4.41 -8.80 -0.28
C ILE A 72 -3.38 -9.65 0.47
N ALA A 73 -2.65 -9.06 1.40
CA ALA A 73 -1.67 -9.79 2.20
C ALA A 73 -2.34 -10.90 3.01
N ASP A 74 -3.50 -10.62 3.61
CA ASP A 74 -4.26 -11.60 4.36
C ASP A 74 -4.75 -12.74 3.45
N LYS A 75 -5.26 -12.40 2.27
CA LYS A 75 -5.79 -13.37 1.31
C LYS A 75 -4.75 -14.40 0.88
N TYR A 76 -3.52 -13.97 0.69
CA TYR A 76 -2.42 -14.82 0.24
C TYR A 76 -1.50 -15.27 1.37
N ASP A 77 -1.89 -15.01 2.62
CA ASP A 77 -1.13 -15.38 3.82
C ASP A 77 0.31 -14.89 3.76
N LEU A 78 0.47 -13.62 3.38
CA LEU A 78 1.77 -12.96 3.27
C LEU A 78 2.11 -12.19 4.54
N ASP A 79 3.35 -12.28 4.97
CA ASP A 79 3.88 -11.45 6.05
C ASP A 79 4.34 -10.12 5.46
N VAL A 80 3.61 -9.04 5.77
CA VAL A 80 3.85 -7.72 5.17
C VAL A 80 5.25 -7.21 5.49
N LYS A 81 5.69 -7.34 6.74
CA LYS A 81 7.03 -6.90 7.13
C LYS A 81 8.11 -7.62 6.31
N GLU A 82 7.96 -8.93 6.19
CA GLU A 82 8.92 -9.76 5.47
C GLU A 82 9.00 -9.38 3.99
N ILE A 83 7.86 -9.29 3.31
CA ILE A 83 7.85 -8.98 1.88
C ILE A 83 8.33 -7.55 1.59
N VAL A 84 8.02 -6.60 2.46
CA VAL A 84 8.47 -5.20 2.31
C VAL A 84 9.99 -5.12 2.48
N LEU A 85 10.53 -5.72 3.53
CA LEU A 85 11.98 -5.71 3.77
C LEU A 85 12.75 -6.45 2.68
N ALA A 86 12.23 -7.58 2.21
CA ALA A 86 12.84 -8.31 1.11
C ALA A 86 12.87 -7.48 -0.18
N LYS A 87 11.80 -6.75 -0.45
CA LYS A 87 11.73 -5.90 -1.64
C LYS A 87 12.68 -4.70 -1.54
N LEU A 88 12.81 -4.11 -0.36
CA LEU A 88 13.76 -3.02 -0.13
C LEU A 88 15.20 -3.49 -0.40
N LYS A 89 15.52 -4.72 0.00
CA LYS A 89 16.84 -5.30 -0.28
C LYS A 89 17.09 -5.43 -1.78
N LYS A 90 16.11 -5.92 -2.53
CA LYS A 90 16.20 -6.00 -4.00
C LYS A 90 16.34 -4.61 -4.63
N ASN A 91 15.61 -3.64 -4.11
CA ASN A 91 15.68 -2.27 -4.61
C ASN A 91 17.07 -1.66 -4.33
N ALA A 92 17.67 -1.97 -3.21
CA ALA A 92 19.02 -1.52 -2.88
C ALA A 92 20.05 -2.07 -3.87
N GLU A 93 19.84 -3.28 -4.39
CA GLU A 93 20.71 -3.85 -5.43
C GLU A 93 20.57 -3.09 -6.76
N LYS A 94 19.35 -2.65 -7.11
CA LYS A 94 19.08 -1.87 -8.32
C LYS A 94 19.55 -0.41 -8.18
N TYR A 95 19.50 0.12 -6.99
CA TYR A 95 19.82 1.52 -6.66
C TYR A 95 20.90 1.59 -5.60
N PRO A 96 22.16 1.20 -5.93
CA PRO A 96 23.29 1.32 -4.97
C PRO A 96 23.44 2.78 -4.55
N VAL A 97 23.78 3.02 -3.28
CA VAL A 97 23.92 4.37 -2.74
C VAL A 97 24.88 5.21 -3.58
N GLU A 98 26.00 4.63 -3.99
CA GLU A 98 27.05 5.32 -4.76
C GLU A 98 26.55 5.88 -6.08
N LYS A 99 25.55 5.21 -6.70
CA LYS A 99 25.02 5.61 -8.01
C LYS A 99 23.71 6.38 -7.91
N SER A 100 22.99 6.24 -6.80
CA SER A 100 21.60 6.69 -6.68
C SER A 100 21.44 7.93 -5.80
N LYS A 101 22.36 8.18 -4.88
CA LYS A 101 22.23 9.27 -3.92
C LYS A 101 22.12 10.63 -4.63
N GLY A 102 21.04 11.34 -4.33
CA GLY A 102 20.79 12.66 -4.91
C GLY A 102 20.27 12.65 -6.33
N LYS A 103 19.89 11.48 -6.87
CA LYS A 103 19.39 11.32 -8.24
C LYS A 103 18.03 10.61 -8.24
N SER A 104 17.18 10.97 -9.19
CA SER A 104 15.90 10.29 -9.43
C SER A 104 15.96 9.42 -10.71
N THR A 105 17.14 9.10 -11.18
CA THR A 105 17.36 8.31 -12.40
C THR A 105 16.91 6.86 -12.19
N LYS A 106 16.20 6.30 -13.16
CA LYS A 106 15.75 4.90 -13.10
C LYS A 106 16.96 3.94 -13.12
N TYR A 107 16.82 2.78 -12.46
CA TYR A 107 17.94 1.84 -12.26
C TYR A 107 18.64 1.40 -13.54
N ASN A 108 17.89 1.27 -14.65
CA ASN A 108 18.47 0.84 -15.94
C ASN A 108 19.20 1.96 -16.67
N GLU A 109 19.24 3.15 -16.12
CA GLU A 109 19.93 4.32 -16.68
C GLU A 109 21.05 4.85 -15.77
N LEU A 110 21.27 4.17 -14.65
CA LEU A 110 22.33 4.52 -13.70
C LEU A 110 23.71 4.15 -14.23
#